data_c055a56a01e6f64fbec79c17978a0ee0
#
_entry.id   c055a56a01e6f64fbec79c17978a0ee0
#
_cell.length_a   1.000
_cell.length_b   1.000
_cell.length_c   1.000
_cell.angle_alpha   90.00
_cell.angle_beta   90.00
_cell.angle_gamma   90.00
#
_symmetry.space_group_name_H-M   'P 1'
#
loop_
_entity.id
_entity.type
_entity.pdbx_description
1 polymer ?
#
loop_
_entity_poly.entity_id
_entity_poly.type
_entity_poly.pdbx_seq_one_letter_code
_entity_poly.pdbx_strand_id
1 'polypeptide(L)'
;MNLDGIFLPVTTPFDASSGDLDLDAFGRNLRTWCAHPIAGIVVGGSTGEVVLLDDDELLSLVAKAARNRPDGVAIVAGTGNESTRRTIRLCVESAEAGADAVLIKPPSYYRGRMSPEALRTFFVAVADASPIPVILYHVPKFVPVDVVPDLAGELVRHDNIAGIKDSSADIHNLGALCEACGDSGQVVVGAGTHLYPGLEMGATGGIIAVGLLA
;
A
#
# COMPACT_ATOMS: atom_id res chain seq x y z
N MET A 1 12.70 2.23 4.01
CA MET A 1 12.20 0.85 3.77
C MET A 1 12.63 0.43 2.37
N ASN A 2 13.01 -0.85 2.17
CA ASN A 2 13.26 -1.37 0.82
C ASN A 2 11.96 -1.98 0.26
N LEU A 3 11.61 -1.64 -1.00
CA LEU A 3 10.42 -2.14 -1.72
C LEU A 3 10.78 -3.13 -2.85
N ASP A 4 12.02 -3.62 -2.89
CA ASP A 4 12.45 -4.61 -3.87
C ASP A 4 11.69 -5.94 -3.68
N GLY A 5 11.43 -6.62 -4.80
CA GLY A 5 10.81 -7.93 -4.80
C GLY A 5 9.28 -7.91 -4.85
N ILE A 6 8.66 -8.98 -4.39
CA ILE A 6 7.21 -9.18 -4.48
C ILE A 6 6.55 -9.06 -3.11
N PHE A 7 5.56 -8.20 -3.03
CA PHE A 7 4.63 -8.07 -1.91
C PHE A 7 3.27 -8.63 -2.32
N LEU A 8 2.63 -9.37 -1.42
CA LEU A 8 1.29 -9.91 -1.65
C LEU A 8 0.22 -9.04 -0.98
N PRO A 9 -0.70 -8.42 -1.72
CA PRO A 9 -1.86 -7.75 -1.13
C PRO A 9 -2.88 -8.81 -0.70
N VAL A 10 -2.83 -9.17 0.57
CA VAL A 10 -3.58 -10.31 1.13
C VAL A 10 -5.07 -10.03 1.26
N THR A 11 -5.88 -11.08 1.15
CA THR A 11 -7.33 -11.03 1.33
C THR A 11 -7.71 -11.05 2.81
N THR A 12 -8.90 -10.54 3.12
CA THR A 12 -9.51 -10.57 4.45
C THR A 12 -10.57 -11.66 4.51
N PRO A 13 -10.38 -12.75 5.25
CA PRO A 13 -11.43 -13.75 5.45
C PRO A 13 -12.43 -13.33 6.52
N PHE A 14 -13.70 -13.62 6.26
CA PHE A 14 -14.81 -13.41 7.17
C PHE A 14 -15.54 -14.72 7.46
N ASP A 15 -16.11 -14.85 8.65
CA ASP A 15 -17.03 -15.94 8.97
C ASP A 15 -18.33 -15.78 8.17
N ALA A 16 -18.73 -16.81 7.44
CA ALA A 16 -19.88 -16.76 6.55
C ALA A 16 -21.24 -16.62 7.26
N SER A 17 -21.29 -16.91 8.56
CA SER A 17 -22.52 -16.87 9.35
C SER A 17 -22.71 -15.57 10.13
N SER A 18 -21.63 -15.02 10.69
CA SER A 18 -21.66 -13.79 11.49
C SER A 18 -21.24 -12.56 10.71
N GLY A 19 -20.38 -12.71 9.67
CA GLY A 19 -19.74 -11.61 8.96
C GLY A 19 -18.52 -11.04 9.71
N ASP A 20 -18.17 -11.59 10.86
CA ASP A 20 -17.00 -11.16 11.63
C ASP A 20 -15.68 -11.61 10.97
N LEU A 21 -14.56 -10.97 11.32
CA LEU A 21 -13.23 -11.39 10.85
C LEU A 21 -12.89 -12.82 11.30
N ASP A 22 -12.51 -13.69 10.37
CA ASP A 22 -11.89 -14.99 10.69
C ASP A 22 -10.36 -14.85 10.78
N LEU A 23 -9.87 -14.40 11.94
CA LEU A 23 -8.45 -14.24 12.19
C LEU A 23 -7.67 -15.57 12.17
N ASP A 24 -8.34 -16.71 12.38
CA ASP A 24 -7.69 -18.02 12.30
C ASP A 24 -7.51 -18.47 10.85
N ALA A 25 -8.51 -18.25 9.99
CA ALA A 25 -8.35 -18.42 8.56
C ALA A 25 -7.27 -17.49 8.00
N PHE A 26 -7.27 -16.21 8.42
CA PHE A 26 -6.23 -15.27 8.05
C PHE A 26 -4.84 -15.78 8.42
N GLY A 27 -4.66 -16.26 9.65
CA GLY A 27 -3.39 -16.86 10.11
C GLY A 27 -2.99 -18.12 9.33
N ARG A 28 -3.95 -18.96 8.90
CA ARG A 28 -3.67 -20.12 8.03
C ARG A 28 -3.19 -19.66 6.66
N ASN A 29 -3.87 -18.70 6.05
CA ASN A 29 -3.53 -18.13 4.75
C ASN A 29 -2.13 -17.49 4.77
N LEU A 30 -1.81 -16.72 5.81
CA LEU A 30 -0.47 -16.13 5.98
C LEU A 30 0.64 -17.18 5.95
N ARG A 31 0.47 -18.31 6.65
CA ARG A 31 1.46 -19.39 6.62
C ARG A 31 1.68 -19.97 5.23
N THR A 32 0.61 -20.09 4.45
CA THR A 32 0.69 -20.56 3.06
C THR A 32 1.44 -19.56 2.18
N TRP A 33 1.05 -18.29 2.21
CA TRP A 33 1.68 -17.26 1.37
C TRP A 33 3.14 -16.99 1.75
N CYS A 34 3.43 -16.93 3.06
CA CYS A 34 4.79 -16.69 3.55
C CYS A 34 5.72 -17.92 3.46
N ALA A 35 5.23 -19.08 3.00
CA ALA A 35 6.08 -20.22 2.66
C ALA A 35 6.87 -19.99 1.36
N HIS A 36 6.50 -18.99 0.57
CA HIS A 36 7.19 -18.57 -0.66
C HIS A 36 8.15 -17.41 -0.39
N PRO A 37 9.17 -17.21 -1.24
CA PRO A 37 10.16 -16.13 -1.07
C PRO A 37 9.55 -14.78 -1.47
N ILE A 38 8.75 -14.19 -0.58
CA ILE A 38 8.14 -12.87 -0.76
C ILE A 38 8.86 -11.81 0.09
N ALA A 39 8.88 -10.57 -0.40
CA ALA A 39 9.47 -9.44 0.32
C ALA A 39 8.54 -8.93 1.45
N GLY A 40 7.23 -9.09 1.28
CA GLY A 40 6.27 -8.66 2.27
C GLY A 40 4.82 -8.94 1.90
N ILE A 41 3.95 -8.49 2.78
CA ILE A 41 2.49 -8.56 2.61
C ILE A 41 1.89 -7.16 2.80
N VAL A 42 0.79 -6.90 2.09
CA VAL A 42 -0.01 -5.68 2.27
C VAL A 42 -1.35 -6.06 2.86
N VAL A 43 -1.57 -5.67 4.11
CA VAL A 43 -2.81 -5.88 4.87
C VAL A 43 -3.72 -4.67 4.68
N GLY A 44 -4.99 -4.88 4.40
CA GLY A 44 -5.91 -3.76 4.18
C GLY A 44 -5.62 -2.95 2.92
N GLY A 45 -5.11 -3.59 1.86
CA GLY A 45 -5.15 -3.03 0.51
C GLY A 45 -6.53 -3.17 -0.13
N SER A 46 -6.69 -2.80 -1.42
CA SER A 46 -7.94 -3.01 -2.15
C SER A 46 -8.34 -4.49 -2.23
N THR A 47 -7.37 -5.39 -2.35
CA THR A 47 -7.60 -6.85 -2.31
C THR A 47 -8.07 -7.32 -0.92
N GLY A 48 -7.64 -6.66 0.13
CA GLY A 48 -8.06 -6.91 1.52
C GLY A 48 -9.30 -6.16 1.94
N GLU A 49 -10.01 -5.51 1.01
CA GLU A 49 -11.32 -4.87 1.20
C GLU A 49 -11.34 -3.77 2.28
N VAL A 50 -10.21 -3.05 2.47
CA VAL A 50 -10.02 -2.07 3.56
C VAL A 50 -11.13 -1.03 3.69
N VAL A 51 -11.79 -0.67 2.58
CA VAL A 51 -12.88 0.33 2.59
C VAL A 51 -14.16 -0.19 3.26
N LEU A 52 -14.24 -1.49 3.52
CA LEU A 52 -15.36 -2.18 4.16
C LEU A 52 -15.03 -2.60 5.60
N LEU A 53 -13.80 -2.36 6.06
CA LEU A 53 -13.36 -2.69 7.41
C LEU A 53 -13.52 -1.50 8.37
N ASP A 54 -13.85 -1.80 9.60
CA ASP A 54 -13.67 -0.86 10.70
C ASP A 54 -12.18 -0.73 11.07
N ASP A 55 -11.82 0.38 11.75
CA ASP A 55 -10.42 0.63 12.13
C ASP A 55 -9.86 -0.49 13.02
N ASP A 56 -10.64 -0.98 13.99
CA ASP A 56 -10.24 -2.06 14.91
C ASP A 56 -10.03 -3.40 14.18
N GLU A 57 -10.80 -3.66 13.13
CA GLU A 57 -10.64 -4.85 12.28
C GLU A 57 -9.33 -4.80 11.52
N LEU A 58 -9.02 -3.66 10.88
CA LEU A 58 -7.73 -3.46 10.20
C LEU A 58 -6.56 -3.66 11.17
N LEU A 59 -6.60 -3.05 12.35
CA LEU A 59 -5.55 -3.15 13.36
C LEU A 59 -5.39 -4.58 13.88
N SER A 60 -6.49 -5.32 14.03
CA SER A 60 -6.47 -6.74 14.41
C SER A 60 -5.79 -7.61 13.36
N LEU A 61 -6.04 -7.35 12.07
CA LEU A 61 -5.37 -8.04 10.95
C LEU A 61 -3.86 -7.71 10.92
N VAL A 62 -3.47 -6.44 11.08
CA VAL A 62 -2.07 -6.01 11.14
C VAL A 62 -1.35 -6.70 12.30
N ALA A 63 -1.93 -6.67 13.51
CA ALA A 63 -1.37 -7.32 14.69
C ALA A 63 -1.26 -8.85 14.52
N LYS A 64 -2.25 -9.50 13.87
CA LYS A 64 -2.19 -10.93 13.56
C LYS A 64 -1.08 -11.22 12.56
N ALA A 65 -0.91 -10.39 11.52
CA ALA A 65 0.18 -10.51 10.56
C ALA A 65 1.55 -10.36 11.24
N ALA A 66 1.73 -9.33 12.05
CA ALA A 66 2.99 -9.06 12.76
C ALA A 66 3.44 -10.23 13.64
N ARG A 67 2.49 -10.87 14.34
CA ARG A 67 2.79 -12.04 15.19
C ARG A 67 3.06 -13.33 14.43
N ASN A 68 2.65 -13.44 13.17
CA ASN A 68 2.71 -14.69 12.40
C ASN A 68 3.66 -14.64 11.19
N ARG A 69 4.26 -13.47 10.88
CA ARG A 69 5.20 -13.35 9.76
C ARG A 69 6.52 -14.06 10.07
N PRO A 70 7.16 -14.66 9.07
CA PRO A 70 8.56 -15.07 9.17
C PRO A 70 9.50 -13.86 9.25
N ASP A 71 10.71 -14.07 9.73
CA ASP A 71 11.77 -13.06 9.70
C ASP A 71 12.04 -12.59 8.26
N GLY A 72 12.21 -11.28 8.08
CA GLY A 72 12.49 -10.66 6.80
C GLY A 72 11.27 -10.37 5.92
N VAL A 73 10.06 -10.83 6.28
CA VAL A 73 8.81 -10.49 5.57
C VAL A 73 8.24 -9.20 6.13
N ALA A 74 8.20 -8.15 5.33
CA ALA A 74 7.67 -6.83 5.73
C ALA A 74 6.13 -6.81 5.76
N ILE A 75 5.56 -5.98 6.65
CA ILE A 75 4.12 -5.72 6.73
C ILE A 75 3.83 -4.28 6.36
N VAL A 76 3.02 -4.10 5.33
CA VAL A 76 2.51 -2.81 4.88
C VAL A 76 1.02 -2.73 5.21
N ALA A 77 0.59 -1.71 5.96
CA ALA A 77 -0.83 -1.51 6.29
C ALA A 77 -1.47 -0.46 5.36
N GLY A 78 -2.63 -0.78 4.79
CA GLY A 78 -3.41 0.18 4.00
C GLY A 78 -4.22 1.09 4.92
N THR A 79 -3.78 2.33 5.13
CA THR A 79 -4.38 3.27 6.10
C THR A 79 -4.98 4.52 5.46
N GLY A 80 -4.89 4.67 4.12
CA GLY A 80 -5.39 5.84 3.40
C GLY A 80 -6.90 6.05 3.56
N ASN A 81 -7.31 7.22 4.06
CA ASN A 81 -8.68 7.59 4.33
C ASN A 81 -9.03 8.97 3.77
N GLU A 82 -10.31 9.34 3.77
CA GLU A 82 -10.77 10.67 3.34
C GLU A 82 -10.34 11.79 4.29
N SER A 83 -10.16 11.49 5.57
CA SER A 83 -9.73 12.43 6.59
C SER A 83 -8.23 12.32 6.86
N THR A 84 -7.47 13.40 6.67
CA THR A 84 -6.05 13.48 7.03
C THR A 84 -5.81 13.04 8.48
N ARG A 85 -6.64 13.53 9.41
CA ARG A 85 -6.53 13.18 10.84
C ARG A 85 -6.73 11.67 11.09
N ARG A 86 -7.71 11.03 10.42
CA ARG A 86 -7.94 9.59 10.57
C ARG A 86 -6.81 8.80 9.93
N THR A 87 -6.31 9.23 8.76
CA THR A 87 -5.15 8.62 8.10
C THR A 87 -3.93 8.64 9.02
N ILE A 88 -3.59 9.79 9.60
CA ILE A 88 -2.47 9.93 10.55
C ILE A 88 -2.64 9.02 11.77
N ARG A 89 -3.83 9.01 12.38
CA ARG A 89 -4.12 8.14 13.51
C ARG A 89 -3.89 6.66 13.15
N LEU A 90 -4.44 6.21 12.03
CA LEU A 90 -4.26 4.83 11.56
C LEU A 90 -2.80 4.49 11.23
N CYS A 91 -1.98 5.46 10.76
CA CYS A 91 -0.55 5.23 10.58
C CYS A 91 0.14 4.94 11.91
N VAL A 92 -0.17 5.71 12.96
CA VAL A 92 0.39 5.52 14.31
C VAL A 92 -0.05 4.18 14.90
N GLU A 93 -1.37 3.92 14.91
CA GLU A 93 -1.94 2.69 15.47
C GLU A 93 -1.47 1.44 14.71
N SER A 94 -1.29 1.53 13.38
CA SER A 94 -0.74 0.41 12.58
C SER A 94 0.74 0.15 12.88
N ALA A 95 1.53 1.19 13.12
CA ALA A 95 2.91 1.04 13.57
C ALA A 95 2.99 0.34 14.94
N GLU A 96 2.14 0.75 15.88
CA GLU A 96 2.01 0.12 17.20
C GLU A 96 1.55 -1.34 17.10
N ALA A 97 0.70 -1.66 16.12
CA ALA A 97 0.26 -3.02 15.82
C ALA A 97 1.34 -3.88 15.13
N GLY A 98 2.46 -3.28 14.68
CA GLY A 98 3.62 -3.96 14.12
C GLY A 98 3.74 -3.89 12.59
N ALA A 99 3.12 -2.91 11.94
CA ALA A 99 3.40 -2.59 10.54
C ALA A 99 4.78 -1.93 10.37
N ASP A 100 5.46 -2.23 9.26
CA ASP A 100 6.77 -1.66 8.90
C ASP A 100 6.62 -0.44 7.99
N ALA A 101 5.50 -0.31 7.28
CA ALA A 101 5.15 0.84 6.44
C ALA A 101 3.63 0.95 6.26
N VAL A 102 3.19 2.07 5.69
CA VAL A 102 1.79 2.31 5.35
C VAL A 102 1.60 2.59 3.86
N LEU A 103 0.51 2.09 3.28
CA LEU A 103 0.09 2.34 1.90
C LEU A 103 -1.07 3.33 1.89
N ILE A 104 -0.88 4.51 1.28
CA ILE A 104 -1.80 5.63 1.37
C ILE A 104 -2.39 5.98 0.01
N LYS A 105 -3.68 5.73 -0.19
CA LYS A 105 -4.44 6.27 -1.32
C LYS A 105 -4.76 7.76 -1.10
N PRO A 106 -4.93 8.57 -2.15
CA PRO A 106 -5.43 9.93 -1.98
C PRO A 106 -6.89 9.93 -1.48
N PRO A 107 -7.33 11.01 -0.80
CA PRO A 107 -8.75 11.26 -0.57
C PRO A 107 -9.46 11.45 -1.92
N SER A 108 -10.69 10.97 -2.04
CA SER A 108 -11.37 10.92 -3.34
C SER A 108 -12.83 11.36 -3.35
N TYR A 109 -13.46 11.50 -2.18
CA TYR A 109 -14.87 11.89 -2.11
C TYR A 109 -15.11 13.25 -2.78
N TYR A 110 -14.24 14.23 -2.51
CA TYR A 110 -14.28 15.55 -3.18
C TYR A 110 -13.28 15.63 -4.34
N ARG A 111 -13.28 14.64 -5.23
CA ARG A 111 -12.28 14.49 -6.32
C ARG A 111 -12.00 15.78 -7.10
N GLY A 112 -13.03 16.57 -7.41
CA GLY A 112 -12.88 17.84 -8.14
C GLY A 112 -12.16 18.96 -7.36
N ARG A 113 -11.82 18.73 -6.10
CA ARG A 113 -11.03 19.62 -5.24
C ARG A 113 -9.64 19.08 -4.93
N MET A 114 -9.33 17.88 -5.40
CA MET A 114 -8.02 17.24 -5.18
C MET A 114 -7.01 17.73 -6.24
N SER A 115 -6.63 19.00 -6.16
CA SER A 115 -5.54 19.56 -6.96
C SER A 115 -4.19 18.95 -6.52
N PRO A 116 -3.13 19.02 -7.36
CA PRO A 116 -1.78 18.60 -6.96
C PRO A 116 -1.32 19.24 -5.65
N GLU A 117 -1.65 20.50 -5.40
CA GLU A 117 -1.33 21.20 -4.16
C GLU A 117 -2.10 20.65 -2.95
N ALA A 118 -3.40 20.32 -3.11
CA ALA A 118 -4.19 19.69 -2.06
C ALA A 118 -3.65 18.30 -1.72
N LEU A 119 -3.27 17.52 -2.73
CA LEU A 119 -2.64 16.20 -2.55
C LEU A 119 -1.26 16.31 -1.88
N ARG A 120 -0.43 17.27 -2.30
CA ARG A 120 0.85 17.56 -1.64
C ARG A 120 0.64 17.84 -0.17
N THR A 121 -0.26 18.77 0.17
CA THR A 121 -0.57 19.12 1.56
C THR A 121 -1.01 17.89 2.37
N PHE A 122 -1.85 17.03 1.78
CA PHE A 122 -2.32 15.80 2.41
C PHE A 122 -1.17 14.82 2.66
N PHE A 123 -0.39 14.48 1.64
CA PHE A 123 0.65 13.47 1.75
C PHE A 123 1.81 13.92 2.65
N VAL A 124 2.22 15.19 2.56
CA VAL A 124 3.27 15.74 3.43
C VAL A 124 2.81 15.70 4.90
N ALA A 125 1.59 16.15 5.19
CA ALA A 125 1.06 16.11 6.56
C ALA A 125 0.99 14.67 7.13
N VAL A 126 0.67 13.68 6.29
CA VAL A 126 0.67 12.27 6.70
C VAL A 126 2.10 11.76 6.90
N ALA A 127 3.03 12.09 6.00
CA ALA A 127 4.41 11.65 6.07
C ALA A 127 5.15 12.25 7.28
N ASP A 128 4.92 13.55 7.58
CA ASP A 128 5.48 14.22 8.76
C ASP A 128 5.05 13.58 10.08
N ALA A 129 3.81 13.08 10.14
CA ALA A 129 3.22 12.56 11.37
C ALA A 129 3.32 11.02 11.49
N SER A 130 3.61 10.30 10.41
CA SER A 130 3.72 8.84 10.42
C SER A 130 5.04 8.40 11.07
N PRO A 131 5.01 7.49 12.07
CA PRO A 131 6.23 6.95 12.67
C PRO A 131 6.95 5.93 11.78
N ILE A 132 6.33 5.50 10.68
CA ILE A 132 6.85 4.51 9.73
C ILE A 132 6.71 5.02 8.29
N PRO A 133 7.53 4.51 7.35
CA PRO A 133 7.53 4.97 5.96
C PRO A 133 6.17 4.91 5.27
N VAL A 134 5.91 5.93 4.45
CA VAL A 134 4.70 6.06 3.63
C VAL A 134 4.99 5.58 2.21
N ILE A 135 4.09 4.77 1.65
CA ILE A 135 4.04 4.39 0.25
C ILE A 135 2.81 5.05 -0.36
N LEU A 136 3.01 5.89 -1.35
CA LEU A 136 1.91 6.50 -2.10
C LEU A 136 1.17 5.42 -2.89
N TYR A 137 -0.15 5.55 -3.06
CA TYR A 137 -0.92 4.57 -3.83
C TYR A 137 -1.75 5.23 -4.93
N HIS A 138 -1.33 5.03 -6.18
CA HIS A 138 -2.08 5.41 -7.36
C HIS A 138 -2.90 4.23 -7.89
N VAL A 139 -4.23 4.33 -7.83
CA VAL A 139 -5.17 3.27 -8.21
C VAL A 139 -6.44 3.84 -8.85
N PRO A 140 -6.34 4.42 -10.05
CA PRO A 140 -7.42 5.20 -10.68
C PRO A 140 -8.70 4.39 -10.91
N LYS A 141 -8.61 3.07 -10.99
CA LYS A 141 -9.78 2.18 -11.08
C LYS A 141 -10.76 2.33 -9.91
N PHE A 142 -10.25 2.56 -8.70
CA PHE A 142 -11.06 2.67 -7.47
C PHE A 142 -11.08 4.07 -6.89
N VAL A 143 -10.02 4.83 -7.11
CA VAL A 143 -9.82 6.17 -6.59
C VAL A 143 -9.53 7.08 -7.77
N PRO A 144 -10.56 7.76 -8.33
CA PRO A 144 -10.42 8.57 -9.54
C PRO A 144 -9.78 9.96 -9.23
N VAL A 145 -8.61 9.91 -8.63
CA VAL A 145 -7.72 11.03 -8.29
C VAL A 145 -6.31 10.62 -8.66
N ASP A 146 -5.70 11.34 -9.58
CA ASP A 146 -4.39 10.99 -10.10
C ASP A 146 -3.27 11.56 -9.22
N VAL A 147 -2.34 10.69 -8.85
CA VAL A 147 -1.03 11.09 -8.35
C VAL A 147 -0.09 11.10 -9.56
N VAL A 148 -0.07 12.25 -10.24
CA VAL A 148 0.69 12.42 -11.49
C VAL A 148 2.20 12.28 -11.25
N PRO A 149 3.00 11.87 -12.27
CA PRO A 149 4.44 11.62 -12.12
C PRO A 149 5.22 12.78 -11.50
N ASP A 150 4.98 14.02 -11.91
CA ASP A 150 5.68 15.19 -11.36
C ASP A 150 5.42 15.35 -9.85
N LEU A 151 4.18 15.15 -9.42
CA LEU A 151 3.83 15.21 -7.99
C LEU A 151 4.46 14.03 -7.22
N ALA A 152 4.43 12.83 -7.79
CA ALA A 152 5.07 11.67 -7.17
C ALA A 152 6.58 11.90 -7.00
N GLY A 153 7.27 12.35 -8.05
CA GLY A 153 8.70 12.67 -8.03
C GLY A 153 9.07 13.78 -7.06
N GLU A 154 8.18 14.73 -6.80
CA GLU A 154 8.35 15.72 -5.73
C GLU A 154 8.18 15.10 -4.35
N LEU A 155 7.10 14.33 -4.13
CA LEU A 155 6.75 13.76 -2.84
C LEU A 155 7.76 12.72 -2.34
N VAL A 156 8.34 11.90 -3.22
CA VAL A 156 9.33 10.88 -2.82
C VAL A 156 10.67 11.46 -2.36
N ARG A 157 10.88 12.78 -2.49
CA ARG A 157 12.02 13.48 -1.89
C ARG A 157 11.83 13.74 -0.39
N HIS A 158 10.66 13.50 0.13
CA HIS A 158 10.40 13.59 1.57
C HIS A 158 10.98 12.37 2.27
N ASP A 159 11.76 12.56 3.32
CA ASP A 159 12.54 11.52 4.03
C ASP A 159 11.71 10.30 4.46
N ASN A 160 10.41 10.51 4.75
CA ASN A 160 9.50 9.46 5.19
C ASN A 160 8.53 8.95 4.09
N ILE A 161 8.80 9.25 2.80
CA ILE A 161 8.06 8.68 1.67
C ILE A 161 8.99 7.72 0.92
N ALA A 162 8.73 6.41 1.04
CA ALA A 162 9.59 5.37 0.47
C ALA A 162 9.42 5.20 -1.04
N GLY A 163 8.25 5.55 -1.58
CA GLY A 163 7.97 5.37 -3.00
C GLY A 163 6.48 5.41 -3.33
N ILE A 164 6.15 4.91 -4.51
CA ILE A 164 4.78 4.85 -5.02
C ILE A 164 4.44 3.47 -5.58
N LYS A 165 3.23 2.98 -5.26
CA LYS A 165 2.60 1.84 -5.94
C LYS A 165 1.71 2.37 -7.06
N ASP A 166 1.96 1.95 -8.30
CA ASP A 166 1.09 2.26 -9.44
C ASP A 166 0.25 1.06 -9.87
N SER A 167 -1.06 1.23 -9.84
CA SER A 167 -2.08 0.26 -10.30
C SER A 167 -2.93 0.81 -11.44
N SER A 168 -2.44 1.79 -12.20
CA SER A 168 -3.13 2.36 -13.36
C SER A 168 -3.32 1.34 -14.48
N ALA A 169 -2.43 0.35 -14.59
CA ALA A 169 -2.28 -0.54 -15.73
C ALA A 169 -1.99 0.25 -17.04
N ASP A 170 -1.30 1.39 -16.93
CA ASP A 170 -0.79 2.18 -18.02
C ASP A 170 0.74 2.17 -17.99
N ILE A 171 1.34 1.53 -19.00
CA ILE A 171 2.79 1.37 -19.08
C ILE A 171 3.53 2.71 -19.30
N HIS A 172 2.88 3.68 -19.97
CA HIS A 172 3.46 5.00 -20.17
C HIS A 172 3.48 5.79 -18.86
N ASN A 173 2.39 5.72 -18.08
CA ASN A 173 2.35 6.33 -16.75
C ASN A 173 3.39 5.70 -15.83
N LEU A 174 3.54 4.37 -15.85
CA LEU A 174 4.53 3.65 -15.05
C LEU A 174 5.96 4.09 -15.39
N GLY A 175 6.29 4.18 -16.69
CA GLY A 175 7.61 4.68 -17.14
C GLY A 175 7.88 6.12 -16.71
N ALA A 176 6.89 7.00 -16.83
CA ALA A 176 6.99 8.39 -16.38
C ALA A 176 7.17 8.50 -14.86
N LEU A 177 6.53 7.62 -14.07
CA LEU A 177 6.75 7.55 -12.61
C LEU A 177 8.18 7.10 -12.29
N CYS A 178 8.71 6.08 -12.97
CA CYS A 178 10.09 5.63 -12.77
C CYS A 178 11.09 6.77 -13.09
N GLU A 179 10.88 7.51 -14.16
CA GLU A 179 11.72 8.66 -14.53
C GLU A 179 11.62 9.80 -13.49
N ALA A 180 10.41 10.16 -13.07
CA ALA A 180 10.17 11.26 -12.14
C ALA A 180 10.69 10.97 -10.72
N CYS A 181 10.55 9.73 -10.24
CA CYS A 181 11.04 9.32 -8.92
C CYS A 181 12.57 9.15 -8.90
N GLY A 182 13.16 8.63 -9.99
CA GLY A 182 14.60 8.40 -10.10
C GLY A 182 15.18 7.69 -8.88
N ASP A 183 16.33 8.15 -8.40
CA ASP A 183 16.99 7.60 -7.21
C ASP A 183 16.37 8.06 -5.88
N SER A 184 15.39 8.98 -5.92
CA SER A 184 14.78 9.56 -4.71
C SER A 184 13.67 8.69 -4.11
N GLY A 185 13.08 7.76 -4.88
CA GLY A 185 12.00 6.92 -4.39
C GLY A 185 11.74 5.70 -5.26
N GLN A 186 11.22 4.66 -4.65
CA GLN A 186 10.98 3.39 -5.33
C GLN A 186 9.59 3.35 -5.99
N VAL A 187 9.52 2.81 -7.21
CA VAL A 187 8.25 2.57 -7.91
C VAL A 187 7.95 1.07 -7.89
N VAL A 188 6.78 0.69 -7.38
CA VAL A 188 6.34 -0.71 -7.36
C VAL A 188 5.07 -0.90 -8.20
N VAL A 189 5.08 -1.96 -8.99
CA VAL A 189 4.01 -2.28 -9.93
C VAL A 189 2.83 -2.91 -9.21
N GLY A 190 1.61 -2.39 -9.45
CA GLY A 190 0.36 -2.94 -8.90
C GLY A 190 -0.40 -3.85 -9.87
N ALA A 191 -0.12 -3.76 -11.18
CA ALA A 191 -0.76 -4.56 -12.22
C ALA A 191 0.16 -5.69 -12.68
N GLY A 192 -0.18 -6.95 -12.40
CA GLY A 192 0.68 -8.10 -12.68
C GLY A 192 1.10 -8.23 -14.15
N THR A 193 0.25 -7.82 -15.11
CA THR A 193 0.56 -7.80 -16.54
C THR A 193 1.69 -6.83 -16.91
N HIS A 194 1.97 -5.84 -16.05
CA HIS A 194 2.99 -4.82 -16.26
C HIS A 194 4.25 -5.05 -15.40
N LEU A 195 4.32 -6.16 -14.64
CA LEU A 195 5.45 -6.41 -13.75
C LEU A 195 6.78 -6.48 -14.51
N TYR A 196 6.87 -7.36 -15.50
CA TYR A 196 8.11 -7.54 -16.27
C TYR A 196 8.53 -6.25 -17.00
N PRO A 197 7.68 -5.63 -17.85
CA PRO A 197 8.07 -4.39 -18.51
C PRO A 197 8.33 -3.24 -17.53
N GLY A 198 7.65 -3.20 -16.38
CA GLY A 198 7.92 -2.20 -15.34
C GLY A 198 9.31 -2.34 -14.72
N LEU A 199 9.76 -3.57 -14.46
CA LEU A 199 11.13 -3.82 -13.98
C LEU A 199 12.18 -3.36 -15.00
N GLU A 200 11.96 -3.59 -16.29
CA GLU A 200 12.84 -3.08 -17.37
C GLU A 200 12.87 -1.54 -17.44
N MET A 201 11.82 -0.86 -16.96
CA MET A 201 11.74 0.62 -16.90
C MET A 201 12.29 1.20 -15.59
N GLY A 202 12.74 0.37 -14.64
CA GLY A 202 13.30 0.82 -13.37
C GLY A 202 12.40 0.70 -12.17
N ALA A 203 11.21 0.06 -12.27
CA ALA A 203 10.47 -0.34 -11.09
C ALA A 203 11.27 -1.36 -10.27
N THR A 204 11.18 -1.28 -8.94
CA THR A 204 12.02 -2.09 -8.03
C THR A 204 11.35 -3.39 -7.59
N GLY A 205 10.04 -3.50 -7.79
CA GLY A 205 9.28 -4.68 -7.38
C GLY A 205 7.80 -4.57 -7.73
N GLY A 206 6.99 -5.39 -7.07
CA GLY A 206 5.54 -5.41 -7.30
C GLY A 206 4.72 -5.72 -6.07
N ILE A 207 3.55 -5.11 -5.98
CA ILE A 207 2.49 -5.47 -5.02
C ILE A 207 1.38 -6.14 -5.82
N ILE A 208 1.46 -7.47 -6.00
CA ILE A 208 0.80 -8.21 -7.06
C ILE A 208 -0.21 -9.23 -6.51
N ALA A 209 -1.50 -9.03 -6.79
CA ALA A 209 -2.57 -9.89 -6.28
C ALA A 209 -2.57 -11.31 -6.88
N VAL A 210 -2.15 -11.48 -8.14
CA VAL A 210 -2.07 -12.81 -8.76
C VAL A 210 -1.10 -13.74 -8.05
N GLY A 211 -0.11 -13.20 -7.33
CA GLY A 211 0.81 -13.99 -6.50
C GLY A 211 0.14 -14.73 -5.34
N LEU A 212 -1.11 -14.41 -5.00
CA LEU A 212 -1.88 -15.17 -4.00
C LEU A 212 -2.33 -16.55 -4.50
N LEU A 213 -2.27 -16.77 -5.82
CA LEU A 213 -2.69 -18.00 -6.48
C LEU A 213 -1.52 -18.92 -6.85
N ALA A 214 -0.29 -18.50 -6.56
CA ALA A 214 0.94 -19.21 -6.94
C ALA A 214 1.31 -20.29 -5.92
#